data_91fe94ee1806b877f367813e23e2f153
#
_entry.id   91fe94ee1806b877f367813e23e2f153
#
_cell.length_a   1.000
_cell.length_b   1.000
_cell.length_c   1.000
_cell.angle_alpha   90.00
_cell.angle_beta   90.00
_cell.angle_gamma   90.00
#
_symmetry.space_group_name_H-M   'P 1'
#
loop_
_entity.id
_entity.type
_entity.pdbx_description
1 polymer ?
#
loop_
_entity_poly.entity_id
_entity_poly.type
_entity_poly.pdbx_seq_one_letter_code
_entity_poly.pdbx_strand_id
1 'polypeptide(L)'
;MTLPSRPPPPAPPDRVSHAYEEIRDLIVRGRLAPGTRIHETEAALRLGSSRTPVRAALQRLQQEGYVTGATPGRRARPTVTPLTLDDARELFSIVGDVEGLAAERAAELPGPARRALARRLTRINEDYLRAASGRRPEPDRLFWLDTVFHRTYVEAGAGSRLLALHDAIKPQVERYVRVYQTALLEAIQTSVREHRVIVEKIETGPPEAAHLAVRANWRNAADRMRAVIGSRGETGAW
;
A
#
# COMPACT_ATOMS: atom_id res chain seq x y z
N MET A 1 1.19 -7.64 53.14
CA MET A 1 1.06 -6.81 51.92
C MET A 1 2.05 -7.37 50.90
N THR A 2 1.57 -8.25 50.02
CA THR A 2 2.39 -8.88 48.97
C THR A 2 2.44 -7.90 47.78
N LEU A 3 3.66 -7.53 47.38
CA LEU A 3 3.85 -6.69 46.17
C LEU A 3 3.34 -7.41 44.93
N PRO A 4 2.66 -6.72 43.99
CA PRO A 4 2.23 -7.34 42.75
C PRO A 4 3.46 -7.77 41.93
N SER A 5 3.45 -9.02 41.49
CA SER A 5 4.49 -9.59 40.64
C SER A 5 4.61 -8.78 39.33
N ARG A 6 5.85 -8.43 38.98
CA ARG A 6 6.19 -7.77 37.73
C ARG A 6 5.59 -8.58 36.54
N PRO A 7 4.91 -7.94 35.58
CA PRO A 7 4.43 -8.65 34.40
C PRO A 7 5.61 -9.32 33.67
N PRO A 8 5.42 -10.51 33.11
CA PRO A 8 6.46 -11.21 32.37
C PRO A 8 6.90 -10.33 31.18
N PRO A 9 8.20 -10.39 30.80
CA PRO A 9 8.68 -9.69 29.60
C PRO A 9 7.88 -10.16 28.38
N PRO A 10 7.64 -9.27 27.38
CA PRO A 10 6.96 -9.65 26.16
C PRO A 10 7.69 -10.83 25.51
N ALA A 11 6.92 -11.81 25.03
CA ALA A 11 7.48 -12.96 24.33
C ALA A 11 8.36 -12.47 23.16
N PRO A 12 9.52 -13.11 22.90
CA PRO A 12 10.35 -12.73 21.77
C PRO A 12 9.52 -12.81 20.48
N PRO A 13 9.65 -11.83 19.57
CA PRO A 13 8.87 -11.82 18.32
C PRO A 13 9.06 -13.17 17.62
N ASP A 14 7.94 -13.72 17.14
CA ASP A 14 7.98 -14.94 16.33
C ASP A 14 8.96 -14.72 15.16
N ARG A 15 10.00 -15.53 15.09
CA ARG A 15 11.08 -15.40 14.09
C ARG A 15 10.56 -15.46 12.65
N VAL A 16 9.44 -16.15 12.43
CA VAL A 16 8.79 -16.21 11.13
C VAL A 16 8.12 -14.88 10.80
N SER A 17 7.36 -14.32 11.74
CA SER A 17 6.71 -13.02 11.58
C SER A 17 7.73 -11.91 11.39
N HIS A 18 8.82 -11.90 12.17
CA HIS A 18 9.90 -10.93 11.98
C HIS A 18 10.55 -11.03 10.59
N ALA A 19 10.90 -12.24 10.14
CA ALA A 19 11.48 -12.44 8.81
C ALA A 19 10.50 -12.04 7.69
N TYR A 20 9.22 -12.32 7.87
CA TYR A 20 8.17 -11.94 6.94
C TYR A 20 8.06 -10.40 6.83
N GLU A 21 7.95 -9.68 7.94
CA GLU A 21 7.80 -8.23 7.97
C GLU A 21 9.01 -7.53 7.33
N GLU A 22 10.23 -7.96 7.67
CA GLU A 22 11.46 -7.39 7.14
C GLU A 22 11.59 -7.61 5.63
N ILE A 23 11.36 -8.84 5.14
CA ILE A 23 11.46 -9.12 3.70
C ILE A 23 10.35 -8.38 2.94
N ARG A 24 9.12 -8.36 3.46
CA ARG A 24 8.00 -7.61 2.88
C ARG A 24 8.32 -6.13 2.77
N ASP A 25 8.85 -5.53 3.82
CA ASP A 25 9.22 -4.11 3.83
C ASP A 25 10.31 -3.81 2.79
N LEU A 26 11.32 -4.67 2.66
CA LEU A 26 12.34 -4.54 1.62
C LEU A 26 11.75 -4.60 0.19
N ILE A 27 10.77 -5.48 -0.04
CA ILE A 27 10.06 -5.60 -1.32
C ILE A 27 9.19 -4.36 -1.58
N VAL A 28 8.36 -3.97 -0.61
CA VAL A 28 7.45 -2.83 -0.76
C VAL A 28 8.21 -1.52 -0.97
N ARG A 29 9.35 -1.35 -0.29
CA ARG A 29 10.21 -0.16 -0.47
C ARG A 29 11.12 -0.22 -1.70
N GLY A 30 11.03 -1.28 -2.52
CA GLY A 30 11.85 -1.44 -3.72
C GLY A 30 13.33 -1.71 -3.46
N ARG A 31 13.74 -2.00 -2.21
CA ARG A 31 15.10 -2.40 -1.85
C ARG A 31 15.45 -3.81 -2.33
N LEU A 32 14.44 -4.68 -2.42
CA LEU A 32 14.45 -5.90 -3.20
C LEU A 32 13.64 -5.62 -4.47
N ALA A 33 14.35 -5.35 -5.55
CA ALA A 33 13.73 -4.98 -6.82
C ALA A 33 12.88 -6.13 -7.41
N PRO A 34 11.82 -5.82 -8.19
CA PRO A 34 11.06 -6.83 -8.94
C PRO A 34 11.98 -7.70 -9.79
N GLY A 35 11.72 -9.00 -9.86
CA GLY A 35 12.56 -9.97 -10.55
C GLY A 35 13.83 -10.40 -9.79
N THR A 36 14.14 -9.79 -8.64
CA THR A 36 15.31 -10.15 -7.84
C THR A 36 15.11 -11.51 -7.19
N ARG A 37 16.10 -12.41 -7.38
CA ARG A 37 16.13 -13.68 -6.68
C ARG A 37 16.52 -13.50 -5.21
N ILE A 38 15.78 -14.14 -4.31
CA ILE A 38 16.05 -14.11 -2.87
C ILE A 38 16.77 -15.39 -2.47
N HIS A 39 18.00 -15.24 -1.98
CA HIS A 39 18.78 -16.37 -1.47
C HIS A 39 18.51 -16.57 0.01
N GLU A 40 17.86 -17.71 0.39
CA GLU A 40 17.49 -18.02 1.78
C GLU A 40 18.67 -17.88 2.77
N THR A 41 19.87 -18.28 2.35
CA THR A 41 21.06 -18.21 3.22
C THR A 41 21.50 -16.79 3.47
N GLU A 42 21.48 -15.94 2.44
CA GLU A 42 21.85 -14.53 2.57
C GLU A 42 20.81 -13.75 3.37
N ALA A 43 19.51 -13.99 3.09
CA ALA A 43 18.43 -13.40 3.87
C ALA A 43 18.51 -13.80 5.35
N ALA A 44 18.79 -15.07 5.66
CA ALA A 44 18.96 -15.54 7.03
C ALA A 44 20.12 -14.85 7.74
N LEU A 45 21.26 -14.70 7.06
CA LEU A 45 22.44 -13.99 7.61
C LEU A 45 22.11 -12.52 7.90
N ARG A 46 21.47 -11.83 6.96
CA ARG A 46 21.08 -10.41 7.11
C ARG A 46 20.11 -10.18 8.27
N LEU A 47 19.18 -11.11 8.48
CA LEU A 47 18.16 -11.02 9.52
C LEU A 47 18.61 -11.60 10.88
N GLY A 48 19.86 -12.04 11.00
CA GLY A 48 20.34 -12.69 12.23
C GLY A 48 19.52 -13.93 12.60
N SER A 49 19.00 -14.67 11.60
CA SER A 49 18.05 -15.76 11.76
C SER A 49 18.57 -17.05 11.12
N SER A 50 17.86 -18.18 11.32
CA SER A 50 18.14 -19.42 10.60
C SER A 50 17.33 -19.48 9.29
N ARG A 51 17.66 -20.44 8.40
CA ARG A 51 16.96 -20.61 7.12
C ARG A 51 15.51 -21.04 7.26
N THR A 52 15.16 -21.77 8.33
CA THR A 52 13.80 -22.30 8.53
C THR A 52 12.75 -21.18 8.64
N PRO A 53 12.84 -20.19 9.54
CA PRO A 53 11.87 -19.10 9.59
C PRO A 53 11.89 -18.24 8.31
N VAL A 54 13.04 -18.04 7.66
CA VAL A 54 13.11 -17.31 6.37
C VAL A 54 12.33 -18.04 5.28
N ARG A 55 12.46 -19.36 5.19
CA ARG A 55 11.70 -20.17 4.24
C ARG A 55 10.21 -20.09 4.49
N ALA A 56 9.78 -20.22 5.74
CA ALA A 56 8.36 -20.06 6.11
C ALA A 56 7.82 -18.66 5.76
N ALA A 57 8.60 -17.62 6.01
CA ALA A 57 8.28 -16.25 5.62
C ALA A 57 8.14 -16.09 4.09
N LEU A 58 9.06 -16.65 3.31
CA LEU A 58 9.00 -16.62 1.85
C LEU A 58 7.80 -17.36 1.30
N GLN A 59 7.40 -18.49 1.90
CA GLN A 59 6.17 -19.20 1.53
C GLN A 59 4.92 -18.36 1.79
N ARG A 60 4.86 -17.67 2.93
CA ARG A 60 3.77 -16.73 3.23
C ARG A 60 3.74 -15.57 2.22
N LEU A 61 4.89 -14.97 1.91
CA LEU A 61 5.01 -13.93 0.91
C LEU A 61 4.60 -14.42 -0.49
N GLN A 62 4.82 -15.70 -0.81
CA GLN A 62 4.32 -16.29 -2.07
C GLN A 62 2.82 -16.43 -2.08
N GLN A 63 2.19 -16.84 -0.97
CA GLN A 63 0.72 -16.91 -0.86
C GLN A 63 0.07 -15.54 -1.02
N GLU A 64 0.76 -14.50 -0.58
CA GLU A 64 0.31 -13.11 -0.69
C GLU A 64 0.74 -12.42 -2.00
N GLY A 65 1.40 -13.11 -2.92
CA GLY A 65 1.77 -12.58 -4.24
C GLY A 65 3.03 -11.70 -4.30
N TYR A 66 3.78 -11.54 -3.20
CA TYR A 66 5.03 -10.76 -3.20
C TYR A 66 6.23 -11.50 -3.80
N VAL A 67 6.19 -12.81 -3.76
CA VAL A 67 7.27 -13.70 -4.19
C VAL A 67 6.70 -14.83 -5.02
N THR A 68 7.46 -15.31 -6.00
CA THR A 68 7.18 -16.52 -6.76
C THR A 68 8.27 -17.55 -6.50
N GLY A 69 8.00 -18.84 -6.77
CA GLY A 69 8.99 -19.90 -6.72
C GLY A 69 9.53 -20.26 -5.33
N ALA A 70 8.81 -19.92 -4.24
CA ALA A 70 9.17 -20.27 -2.87
C ALA A 70 8.64 -21.65 -2.43
N THR A 71 7.96 -22.39 -3.31
CA THR A 71 7.48 -23.75 -3.01
C THR A 71 8.65 -24.66 -2.68
N PRO A 72 8.56 -25.47 -1.58
CA PRO A 72 9.66 -26.33 -1.16
C PRO A 72 10.08 -27.34 -2.22
N GLY A 73 11.39 -27.53 -2.39
CA GLY A 73 11.95 -28.51 -3.29
C GLY A 73 13.36 -28.16 -3.79
N ARG A 74 14.00 -29.11 -4.49
CA ARG A 74 15.34 -28.92 -5.06
C ARG A 74 15.45 -27.74 -6.07
N ARG A 75 14.31 -27.28 -6.61
CA ARG A 75 14.24 -26.20 -7.60
C ARG A 75 13.61 -24.92 -7.07
N ALA A 76 13.45 -24.79 -5.73
CA ALA A 76 12.96 -23.56 -5.14
C ALA A 76 13.85 -22.37 -5.54
N ARG A 77 13.26 -21.37 -6.18
CA ARG A 77 13.93 -20.14 -6.61
C ARG A 77 13.06 -18.94 -6.22
N PRO A 78 12.98 -18.60 -4.94
CA PRO A 78 12.21 -17.45 -4.50
C PRO A 78 12.65 -16.20 -5.24
N THR A 79 11.71 -15.56 -5.94
CA THR A 79 11.97 -14.38 -6.76
C THR A 79 10.90 -13.34 -6.45
N VAL A 80 11.27 -12.08 -6.28
CA VAL A 80 10.32 -10.98 -6.10
C VAL A 80 9.42 -10.90 -7.32
N THR A 81 8.11 -10.92 -7.12
CA THR A 81 7.12 -10.89 -8.20
C THR A 81 7.37 -9.68 -9.12
N PRO A 82 7.44 -9.87 -10.43
CA PRO A 82 7.53 -8.78 -11.40
C PRO A 82 6.39 -7.77 -11.26
N LEU A 83 6.60 -6.57 -11.74
CA LEU A 83 5.54 -5.55 -11.87
C LEU A 83 5.11 -5.49 -13.33
N THR A 84 3.94 -6.07 -13.60
CA THR A 84 3.36 -6.17 -14.94
C THR A 84 2.15 -5.26 -15.10
N LEU A 85 1.77 -4.99 -16.33
CA LEU A 85 0.61 -4.15 -16.65
C LEU A 85 -0.70 -4.81 -16.20
N ASP A 86 -0.82 -6.14 -16.42
CA ASP A 86 -2.04 -6.86 -16.08
C ASP A 86 -2.24 -6.93 -14.57
N ASP A 87 -1.17 -7.23 -13.79
CA ASP A 87 -1.21 -7.24 -12.35
C ASP A 87 -1.52 -5.85 -11.77
N ALA A 88 -0.93 -4.79 -12.33
CA ALA A 88 -1.27 -3.41 -11.95
C ALA A 88 -2.76 -3.12 -12.13
N ARG A 89 -3.32 -3.49 -13.28
CA ARG A 89 -4.73 -3.25 -13.60
C ARG A 89 -5.67 -3.95 -12.60
N GLU A 90 -5.37 -5.19 -12.25
CA GLU A 90 -6.16 -5.96 -11.29
C GLU A 90 -6.04 -5.36 -9.88
N LEU A 91 -4.83 -5.11 -9.40
CA LEU A 91 -4.59 -4.56 -8.06
C LEU A 91 -5.24 -3.18 -7.87
N PHE A 92 -5.12 -2.28 -8.85
CA PHE A 92 -5.72 -0.95 -8.77
C PHE A 92 -7.26 -1.02 -8.79
N SER A 93 -7.84 -1.97 -9.50
CA SER A 93 -9.28 -2.20 -9.48
C SER A 93 -9.75 -2.69 -8.11
N ILE A 94 -9.07 -3.71 -7.54
CA ILE A 94 -9.42 -4.27 -6.24
C ILE A 94 -9.30 -3.21 -5.13
N VAL A 95 -8.19 -2.45 -5.08
CA VAL A 95 -8.03 -1.42 -4.06
C VAL A 95 -9.05 -0.31 -4.21
N GLY A 96 -9.43 0.05 -5.45
CA GLY A 96 -10.47 1.03 -5.73
C GLY A 96 -11.83 0.63 -5.16
N ASP A 97 -12.20 -0.64 -5.27
CA ASP A 97 -13.45 -1.16 -4.70
C ASP A 97 -13.38 -1.28 -3.16
N VAL A 98 -12.27 -1.74 -2.61
CA VAL A 98 -12.06 -1.85 -1.15
C VAL A 98 -12.09 -0.48 -0.48
N GLU A 99 -11.35 0.48 -1.01
CA GLU A 99 -11.34 1.85 -0.49
C GLU A 99 -12.66 2.59 -0.78
N GLY A 100 -13.32 2.29 -1.91
CA GLY A 100 -14.64 2.82 -2.24
C GLY A 100 -15.68 2.46 -1.20
N LEU A 101 -15.74 1.19 -0.77
CA LEU A 101 -16.60 0.73 0.31
C LEU A 101 -16.32 1.45 1.65
N ALA A 102 -15.05 1.75 1.93
CA ALA A 102 -14.70 2.51 3.12
C ALA A 102 -15.15 3.98 3.03
N ALA A 103 -14.98 4.61 1.86
CA ALA A 103 -15.42 5.99 1.63
C ALA A 103 -16.96 6.14 1.69
N GLU A 104 -17.70 5.15 1.18
CA GLU A 104 -19.16 5.07 1.29
C GLU A 104 -19.60 5.09 2.75
N ARG A 105 -19.02 4.22 3.59
CA ARG A 105 -19.30 4.21 5.03
C ARG A 105 -18.81 5.46 5.75
N ALA A 106 -17.71 6.05 5.32
CA ALA A 106 -17.26 7.33 5.87
C ALA A 106 -18.27 8.47 5.58
N ALA A 107 -18.96 8.42 4.44
CA ALA A 107 -20.04 9.35 4.10
C ALA A 107 -21.34 9.11 4.92
N GLU A 108 -21.50 7.92 5.53
CA GLU A 108 -22.60 7.61 6.45
C GLU A 108 -22.35 8.07 7.89
N LEU A 109 -21.15 8.55 8.21
CA LEU A 109 -20.83 9.05 9.55
C LEU A 109 -21.75 10.21 9.96
N PRO A 110 -22.02 10.37 11.28
CA PRO A 110 -22.77 11.53 11.79
C PRO A 110 -22.20 12.85 11.28
N GLY A 111 -23.04 13.82 10.95
CA GLY A 111 -22.67 15.07 10.31
C GLY A 111 -21.44 15.79 10.91
N PRO A 112 -21.32 15.95 12.25
CA PRO A 112 -20.13 16.54 12.86
C PRO A 112 -18.83 15.75 12.59
N ALA A 113 -18.87 14.42 12.69
CA ALA A 113 -17.73 13.54 12.42
C ALA A 113 -17.32 13.57 10.94
N ARG A 114 -18.32 13.53 10.06
CA ARG A 114 -18.13 13.62 8.60
C ARG A 114 -17.48 14.94 8.19
N ARG A 115 -17.94 16.07 8.71
CA ARG A 115 -17.31 17.37 8.47
C ARG A 115 -15.91 17.48 9.06
N ALA A 116 -15.64 16.87 10.22
CA ALA A 116 -14.30 16.83 10.80
C ALA A 116 -13.35 16.01 9.91
N LEU A 117 -13.80 14.88 9.39
CA LEU A 117 -13.06 14.06 8.43
C LEU A 117 -12.75 14.86 7.16
N ALA A 118 -13.76 15.49 6.56
CA ALA A 118 -13.58 16.29 5.35
C ALA A 118 -12.54 17.39 5.53
N ARG A 119 -12.60 18.13 6.65
CA ARG A 119 -11.58 19.16 6.98
C ARG A 119 -10.17 18.56 7.12
N ARG A 120 -10.04 17.36 7.70
CA ARG A 120 -8.75 16.67 7.83
C ARG A 120 -8.20 16.29 6.45
N LEU A 121 -9.03 15.68 5.60
CA LEU A 121 -8.68 15.29 4.24
C LEU A 121 -8.29 16.49 3.38
N THR A 122 -9.05 17.60 3.47
CA THR A 122 -8.73 18.86 2.77
C THR A 122 -7.32 19.35 3.13
N ARG A 123 -6.99 19.41 4.42
CA ARG A 123 -5.65 19.82 4.87
C ARG A 123 -4.53 18.92 4.33
N ILE A 124 -4.72 17.60 4.37
CA ILE A 124 -3.75 16.67 3.81
C ILE A 124 -3.57 16.90 2.30
N ASN A 125 -4.66 17.11 1.57
CA ASN A 125 -4.60 17.36 0.13
C ASN A 125 -3.98 18.74 -0.21
N GLU A 126 -4.15 19.75 0.63
CA GLU A 126 -3.44 21.03 0.51
C GLU A 126 -1.94 20.89 0.79
N ASP A 127 -1.56 20.09 1.79
CA ASP A 127 -0.15 19.75 2.06
C ASP A 127 0.48 19.02 0.88
N TYR A 128 -0.27 18.10 0.27
CA TYR A 128 0.13 17.39 -0.93
C TYR A 128 0.39 18.34 -2.10
N LEU A 129 -0.54 19.25 -2.35
CA LEU A 129 -0.39 20.28 -3.39
C LEU A 129 0.82 21.20 -3.11
N ARG A 130 1.01 21.66 -1.87
CA ARG A 130 2.15 22.51 -1.47
C ARG A 130 3.48 21.78 -1.67
N ALA A 131 3.57 20.50 -1.26
CA ALA A 131 4.75 19.68 -1.46
C ALA A 131 5.09 19.50 -2.94
N ALA A 132 4.07 19.32 -3.79
CA ALA A 132 4.21 19.16 -5.23
C ALA A 132 4.62 20.45 -5.97
N SER A 133 4.22 21.62 -5.44
CA SER A 133 4.49 22.94 -6.04
C SER A 133 5.85 23.51 -5.63
N GLY A 134 6.61 22.83 -4.79
CA GLY A 134 7.96 23.25 -4.37
C GLY A 134 8.97 23.20 -5.51
N ARG A 135 10.08 23.94 -5.37
CA ARG A 135 11.17 23.98 -6.38
C ARG A 135 11.81 22.60 -6.64
N ARG A 136 11.79 21.72 -5.67
CA ARG A 136 12.28 20.32 -5.73
C ARG A 136 11.32 19.43 -4.97
N PRO A 137 10.27 18.92 -5.64
CA PRO A 137 9.36 17.97 -5.01
C PRO A 137 10.11 16.72 -4.54
N GLU A 138 9.89 16.33 -3.29
CA GLU A 138 10.47 15.10 -2.73
C GLU A 138 9.49 13.94 -2.96
N PRO A 139 9.85 12.94 -3.80
CA PRO A 139 8.94 11.85 -4.16
C PRO A 139 8.42 11.06 -2.95
N ASP A 140 9.28 10.77 -1.96
CA ASP A 140 8.88 10.03 -0.76
C ASP A 140 7.87 10.80 0.10
N ARG A 141 8.01 12.12 0.20
CA ARG A 141 7.04 12.97 0.90
C ARG A 141 5.69 12.98 0.19
N LEU A 142 5.71 13.10 -1.13
CA LEU A 142 4.50 13.06 -1.95
C LEU A 142 3.78 11.73 -1.82
N PHE A 143 4.51 10.63 -1.94
CA PHE A 143 3.98 9.29 -1.72
C PHE A 143 3.35 9.14 -0.33
N TRP A 144 4.03 9.63 0.72
CA TRP A 144 3.52 9.57 2.08
C TRP A 144 2.21 10.37 2.25
N LEU A 145 2.12 11.58 1.70
CA LEU A 145 0.93 12.42 1.79
C LEU A 145 -0.27 11.80 1.07
N ASP A 146 -0.05 11.23 -0.09
CA ASP A 146 -1.05 10.47 -0.83
C ASP A 146 -1.55 9.25 -0.03
N THR A 147 -0.63 8.45 0.50
CA THR A 147 -0.95 7.31 1.36
C THR A 147 -1.74 7.72 2.60
N VAL A 148 -1.35 8.81 3.28
CA VAL A 148 -2.06 9.32 4.47
C VAL A 148 -3.46 9.83 4.10
N PHE A 149 -3.64 10.47 2.93
CA PHE A 149 -4.95 10.89 2.46
C PHE A 149 -5.90 9.70 2.35
N HIS A 150 -5.52 8.67 1.61
CA HIS A 150 -6.32 7.47 1.42
C HIS A 150 -6.58 6.74 2.75
N ARG A 151 -5.54 6.52 3.53
CA ARG A 151 -5.64 5.85 4.84
C ARG A 151 -6.61 6.55 5.79
N THR A 152 -6.68 7.88 5.75
CA THR A 152 -7.51 8.67 6.66
C THR A 152 -9.01 8.36 6.50
N TYR A 153 -9.54 8.28 5.29
CA TYR A 153 -10.96 7.92 5.13
C TYR A 153 -11.20 6.42 5.24
N VAL A 154 -10.22 5.59 4.89
CA VAL A 154 -10.31 4.15 5.09
C VAL A 154 -10.46 3.81 6.57
N GLU A 155 -9.63 4.37 7.44
CA GLU A 155 -9.74 4.17 8.90
C GLU A 155 -11.05 4.71 9.49
N ALA A 156 -11.59 5.78 8.91
CA ALA A 156 -12.84 6.36 9.38
C ALA A 156 -14.07 5.53 9.03
N GLY A 157 -14.07 4.84 7.87
CA GLY A 157 -15.25 4.10 7.40
C GLY A 157 -15.11 2.57 7.45
N ALA A 158 -13.89 2.02 7.48
CA ALA A 158 -13.70 0.58 7.46
C ALA A 158 -13.96 -0.06 8.82
N GLY A 159 -14.75 -1.13 8.81
CA GLY A 159 -14.74 -2.10 9.92
C GLY A 159 -13.51 -3.01 9.85
N SER A 160 -13.27 -3.79 10.89
CA SER A 160 -12.07 -4.64 11.04
C SER A 160 -11.79 -5.55 9.84
N ARG A 161 -12.81 -6.14 9.22
CA ARG A 161 -12.63 -7.03 8.06
C ARG A 161 -12.21 -6.27 6.80
N LEU A 162 -12.86 -5.13 6.54
CA LEU A 162 -12.51 -4.30 5.39
C LEU A 162 -11.10 -3.71 5.54
N LEU A 163 -10.74 -3.29 6.77
CA LEU A 163 -9.41 -2.81 7.07
C LEU A 163 -8.34 -3.89 6.86
N ALA A 164 -8.60 -5.12 7.29
CA ALA A 164 -7.68 -6.25 7.06
C ALA A 164 -7.49 -6.56 5.56
N LEU A 165 -8.54 -6.47 4.75
CA LEU A 165 -8.44 -6.62 3.28
C LEU A 165 -7.62 -5.48 2.67
N HIS A 166 -7.86 -4.24 3.09
CA HIS A 166 -7.08 -3.09 2.66
C HIS A 166 -5.59 -3.24 3.00
N ASP A 167 -5.28 -3.65 4.24
CA ASP A 167 -3.90 -3.82 4.72
C ASP A 167 -3.16 -4.97 4.02
N ALA A 168 -3.89 -5.94 3.47
CA ALA A 168 -3.32 -7.01 2.66
C ALA A 168 -3.01 -6.57 1.22
N ILE A 169 -3.90 -5.76 0.60
CA ILE A 169 -3.79 -5.43 -0.82
C ILE A 169 -3.03 -4.12 -1.10
N LYS A 170 -3.22 -3.10 -0.26
CA LYS A 170 -2.66 -1.76 -0.47
C LYS A 170 -1.14 -1.74 -0.65
N PRO A 171 -0.32 -2.46 0.14
CA PRO A 171 1.12 -2.46 -0.03
C PRO A 171 1.59 -3.02 -1.37
N GLN A 172 0.81 -3.87 -2.03
CA GLN A 172 1.14 -4.37 -3.36
C GLN A 172 0.98 -3.28 -4.43
N VAL A 173 -0.07 -2.45 -4.32
CA VAL A 173 -0.24 -1.25 -5.17
C VAL A 173 0.88 -0.25 -4.92
N GLU A 174 1.29 -0.06 -3.67
CA GLU A 174 2.37 0.86 -3.29
C GLU A 174 3.70 0.51 -3.93
N ARG A 175 3.97 -0.77 -4.22
CA ARG A 175 5.17 -1.19 -4.96
C ARG A 175 5.24 -0.54 -6.34
N TYR A 176 4.11 -0.49 -7.06
CA TYR A 176 4.02 0.16 -8.37
C TYR A 176 4.27 1.66 -8.25
N VAL A 177 3.57 2.31 -7.33
CA VAL A 177 3.71 3.76 -7.13
C VAL A 177 5.15 4.12 -6.77
N ARG A 178 5.82 3.36 -5.90
CA ARG A 178 7.21 3.62 -5.51
C ARG A 178 8.20 3.43 -6.64
N VAL A 179 8.09 2.36 -7.43
CA VAL A 179 9.00 2.09 -8.54
C VAL A 179 8.86 3.16 -9.63
N TYR A 180 7.66 3.63 -9.89
CA TYR A 180 7.38 4.59 -10.97
C TYR A 180 7.12 6.03 -10.45
N GLN A 181 7.35 6.32 -9.17
CA GLN A 181 6.98 7.59 -8.52
C GLN A 181 7.50 8.84 -9.25
N THR A 182 8.74 8.80 -9.76
CA THR A 182 9.33 9.94 -10.50
C THR A 182 8.56 10.27 -11.79
N ALA A 183 8.05 9.24 -12.48
CA ALA A 183 7.25 9.44 -13.68
C ALA A 183 5.84 9.94 -13.39
N LEU A 184 5.35 9.73 -12.17
CA LEU A 184 4.01 10.16 -11.75
C LEU A 184 3.97 11.61 -11.23
N LEU A 185 5.12 12.27 -11.06
CA LEU A 185 5.19 13.66 -10.56
C LEU A 185 4.35 14.64 -11.37
N GLU A 186 4.33 14.51 -12.69
CA GLU A 186 3.56 15.39 -13.59
C GLU A 186 2.04 15.23 -13.40
N ALA A 187 1.59 14.09 -12.88
CA ALA A 187 0.16 13.79 -12.69
C ALA A 187 -0.41 14.27 -11.35
N ILE A 188 0.42 14.81 -10.43
CA ILE A 188 0.00 15.15 -9.06
C ILE A 188 -1.12 16.19 -9.05
N GLN A 189 -1.09 17.19 -9.92
CA GLN A 189 -2.16 18.19 -10.01
C GLN A 189 -3.52 17.55 -10.33
N THR A 190 -3.52 16.47 -11.11
CA THR A 190 -4.73 15.70 -11.40
C THR A 190 -5.19 14.92 -10.18
N SER A 191 -4.27 14.23 -9.48
CA SER A 191 -4.58 13.54 -8.21
C SER A 191 -5.17 14.50 -7.17
N VAL A 192 -4.62 15.70 -7.01
CA VAL A 192 -5.15 16.73 -6.10
C VAL A 192 -6.60 17.11 -6.44
N ARG A 193 -6.94 17.23 -7.73
CA ARG A 193 -8.33 17.50 -8.15
C ARG A 193 -9.26 16.33 -7.86
N GLU A 194 -8.81 15.11 -8.12
CA GLU A 194 -9.54 13.89 -7.83
C GLU A 194 -9.81 13.74 -6.33
N HIS A 195 -8.82 14.01 -5.49
CA HIS A 195 -8.96 14.03 -4.02
C HIS A 195 -10.00 15.04 -3.54
N ARG A 196 -10.08 16.24 -4.15
CA ARG A 196 -11.12 17.22 -3.82
C ARG A 196 -12.53 16.68 -4.08
N VAL A 197 -12.70 15.95 -5.19
CA VAL A 197 -13.99 15.30 -5.49
C VAL A 197 -14.32 14.25 -4.42
N ILE A 198 -13.36 13.43 -4.01
CA ILE A 198 -13.56 12.44 -2.93
C ILE A 198 -14.01 13.14 -1.65
N VAL A 199 -13.31 14.21 -1.24
CA VAL A 199 -13.66 14.99 -0.02
C VAL A 199 -15.07 15.56 -0.12
N GLU A 200 -15.42 16.16 -1.25
CA GLU A 200 -16.77 16.71 -1.48
C GLU A 200 -17.84 15.62 -1.34
N LYS A 201 -17.63 14.45 -1.96
CA LYS A 201 -18.61 13.37 -1.93
C LYS A 201 -18.72 12.73 -0.55
N ILE A 202 -17.65 12.63 0.23
CA ILE A 202 -17.70 12.19 1.62
C ILE A 202 -18.46 13.23 2.47
N GLU A 203 -18.25 14.55 2.27
CA GLU A 203 -18.84 15.59 3.11
C GLU A 203 -20.34 15.80 2.81
N THR A 204 -20.72 15.87 1.56
CA THR A 204 -22.05 16.36 1.14
C THR A 204 -22.81 15.43 0.20
N GLY A 205 -22.15 14.46 -0.42
CA GLY A 205 -22.78 13.55 -1.38
C GLY A 205 -23.59 12.43 -0.72
N PRO A 206 -24.39 11.71 -1.52
CA PRO A 206 -24.90 10.42 -1.10
C PRO A 206 -23.73 9.44 -0.97
N PRO A 207 -23.80 8.45 -0.03
CA PRO A 207 -22.69 7.53 0.24
C PRO A 207 -22.12 6.84 -1.00
N GLU A 208 -22.96 6.37 -1.90
CA GLU A 208 -22.55 5.75 -3.17
C GLU A 208 -21.69 6.68 -4.04
N ALA A 209 -21.93 8.00 -4.02
CA ALA A 209 -21.13 8.94 -4.78
C ALA A 209 -19.68 9.04 -4.26
N ALA A 210 -19.45 8.84 -2.95
CA ALA A 210 -18.11 8.77 -2.38
C ALA A 210 -17.38 7.49 -2.88
N HIS A 211 -18.07 6.35 -2.90
CA HIS A 211 -17.57 5.10 -3.48
C HIS A 211 -17.13 5.31 -4.94
N LEU A 212 -18.03 5.84 -5.76
CA LEU A 212 -17.75 6.06 -7.18
C LEU A 212 -16.60 7.04 -7.42
N ALA A 213 -16.47 8.07 -6.59
CA ALA A 213 -15.36 9.02 -6.67
C ALA A 213 -14.01 8.35 -6.39
N VAL A 214 -13.94 7.48 -5.39
CA VAL A 214 -12.72 6.70 -5.08
C VAL A 214 -12.39 5.71 -6.20
N ARG A 215 -13.38 4.97 -6.70
CA ARG A 215 -13.17 4.07 -7.85
C ARG A 215 -12.67 4.82 -9.09
N ALA A 216 -13.21 6.01 -9.36
CA ALA A 216 -12.75 6.85 -10.47
C ALA A 216 -11.30 7.28 -10.28
N ASN A 217 -10.90 7.71 -9.08
CA ASN A 217 -9.53 8.07 -8.75
C ASN A 217 -8.56 6.90 -9.00
N TRP A 218 -8.87 5.69 -8.50
CA TRP A 218 -8.04 4.51 -8.70
C TRP A 218 -7.99 4.04 -10.15
N ARG A 219 -9.09 4.10 -10.89
CA ARG A 219 -9.12 3.82 -12.33
C ARG A 219 -8.22 4.79 -13.11
N ASN A 220 -8.32 6.08 -12.82
CA ASN A 220 -7.47 7.08 -13.44
C ASN A 220 -5.98 6.88 -13.07
N ALA A 221 -5.71 6.46 -11.84
CA ALA A 221 -4.35 6.10 -11.41
C ALA A 221 -3.84 4.86 -12.16
N ALA A 222 -4.67 3.85 -12.40
CA ALA A 222 -4.33 2.69 -13.24
C ALA A 222 -4.01 3.09 -14.68
N ASP A 223 -4.79 4.01 -15.27
CA ASP A 223 -4.54 4.52 -16.63
C ASP A 223 -3.22 5.31 -16.71
N ARG A 224 -2.91 6.12 -15.70
CA ARG A 224 -1.60 6.80 -15.58
C ARG A 224 -0.46 5.79 -15.46
N MET A 225 -0.64 4.77 -14.62
CA MET A 225 0.35 3.71 -14.42
C MET A 225 0.58 2.93 -15.72
N ARG A 226 -0.48 2.60 -16.46
CA ARG A 226 -0.41 1.95 -17.77
C ARG A 226 0.43 2.75 -18.77
N ALA A 227 0.24 4.06 -18.84
CA ALA A 227 1.01 4.94 -19.72
C ALA A 227 2.51 4.93 -19.33
N VAL A 228 2.81 4.94 -18.02
CA VAL A 228 4.19 4.91 -17.51
C VAL A 228 4.85 3.55 -17.78
N ILE A 229 4.19 2.43 -17.49
CA ILE A 229 4.71 1.08 -17.78
C ILE A 229 4.89 0.90 -19.30
N GLY A 230 3.93 1.34 -20.11
CA GLY A 230 4.01 1.26 -21.57
C GLY A 230 5.20 2.04 -22.15
N SER A 231 5.62 3.15 -21.53
CA SER A 231 6.77 3.95 -21.97
C SER A 231 8.12 3.48 -21.40
N ARG A 232 8.14 2.92 -20.20
CA ARG A 232 9.37 2.52 -19.47
C ARG A 232 9.63 1.01 -19.45
N GLY A 233 8.63 0.22 -19.85
CA GLY A 233 8.65 -1.24 -19.76
C GLY A 233 8.23 -1.78 -18.39
N GLU A 234 7.88 -3.07 -18.39
CA GLU A 234 7.62 -3.85 -17.18
C GLU A 234 8.94 -4.08 -16.43
N THR A 235 8.86 -4.12 -15.10
CA THR A 235 10.06 -4.29 -14.28
C THR A 235 10.12 -5.71 -13.71
N GLY A 236 11.21 -6.42 -14.02
CA GLY A 236 11.49 -7.79 -13.55
C GLY A 236 10.80 -8.90 -14.36
N ALA A 237 10.10 -8.57 -15.44
CA ALA A 237 9.59 -9.55 -16.40
C ALA A 237 10.68 -9.84 -17.45
N TRP A 238 11.27 -11.04 -17.40
CA TRP A 238 12.27 -11.58 -18.34
C TRP A 238 11.79 -12.90 -18.91
#